data_9b1ce7c894373de8e017a18ed9eba2ed
#
_entry.id   9b1ce7c894373de8e017a18ed9eba2ed
#
_cell.length_a   1.000
_cell.length_b   1.000
_cell.length_c   1.000
_cell.angle_alpha   90.00
_cell.angle_beta   90.00
_cell.angle_gamma   90.00
#
_symmetry.space_group_name_H-M   'P 1'
#
loop_
_entity.id
_entity.type
_entity.pdbx_description
1 polymer ?
#
loop_
_entity_poly.entity_id
_entity_poly.type
_entity_poly.pdbx_seq_one_letter_code
_entity_poly.pdbx_strand_id
1 'polypeptide(L)'
;MFKSIVVGTDGSPTAEKAVEKAAELAETLGAKVHIVSAYEPNSVKVGGGFEERSQWMEAPGSTVDSSIERAVGMLRVKGLDVESYARKGNAAEALMNVAEECAADLIIVGNKGMTGAKRFLLGSVPDKISHHAPCCVLIVRTTG
;
A
#
# COMPACT_ATOMS: atom_id res chain seq x y z
N MET A 1 13.25 17.08 -6.73
CA MET A 1 12.37 16.14 -7.42
C MET A 1 11.65 15.30 -6.36
N PHE A 2 11.25 14.07 -6.64
CA PHE A 2 10.52 13.31 -5.63
C PHE A 2 11.47 12.89 -4.51
N LYS A 3 11.18 13.31 -3.30
CA LYS A 3 12.01 13.01 -2.14
C LYS A 3 11.30 12.12 -1.12
N SER A 4 9.98 12.05 -1.17
CA SER A 4 9.20 11.28 -0.22
C SER A 4 8.11 10.55 -0.99
N ILE A 5 8.21 9.23 -1.01
CA ILE A 5 7.35 8.38 -1.83
C ILE A 5 6.53 7.48 -0.91
N VAL A 6 5.21 7.46 -1.13
CA VAL A 6 4.32 6.57 -0.41
C VAL A 6 3.90 5.46 -1.36
N VAL A 7 3.96 4.21 -0.90
CA VAL A 7 3.50 3.07 -1.69
C VAL A 7 2.67 2.15 -0.80
N GLY A 8 1.59 1.63 -1.35
CA GLY A 8 0.72 0.72 -0.63
C GLY A 8 1.05 -0.73 -0.94
N THR A 9 0.81 -1.60 0.02
CA THR A 9 0.95 -3.02 -0.19
C THR A 9 -0.12 -3.78 0.60
N ASP A 10 -0.62 -4.85 -0.01
CA ASP A 10 -1.48 -5.80 0.68
C ASP A 10 -0.84 -7.19 0.67
N GLY A 11 0.42 -7.27 0.30
CA GLY A 11 1.15 -8.53 0.26
C GLY A 11 0.93 -9.33 -1.00
N SER A 12 0.09 -8.86 -1.91
CA SER A 12 -0.18 -9.59 -3.13
C SER A 12 0.98 -9.42 -4.12
N PRO A 13 1.09 -10.35 -5.09
CA PRO A 13 2.14 -10.20 -6.11
C PRO A 13 2.02 -8.91 -6.90
N THR A 14 0.81 -8.44 -7.14
CA THR A 14 0.64 -7.18 -7.88
C THR A 14 1.09 -5.99 -7.05
N ALA A 15 0.84 -6.04 -5.74
CA ALA A 15 1.32 -4.98 -4.87
C ALA A 15 2.85 -4.98 -4.79
N GLU A 16 3.46 -6.15 -4.83
CA GLU A 16 4.91 -6.22 -4.81
C GLU A 16 5.53 -5.52 -6.01
N LYS A 17 4.87 -5.58 -7.15
CA LYS A 17 5.37 -4.88 -8.33
C LYS A 17 5.39 -3.37 -8.12
N ALA A 18 4.38 -2.86 -7.42
CA ALA A 18 4.37 -1.44 -7.09
C ALA A 18 5.49 -1.09 -6.12
N VAL A 19 5.74 -1.96 -5.14
CA VAL A 19 6.85 -1.76 -4.20
C VAL A 19 8.19 -1.78 -4.93
N GLU A 20 8.36 -2.71 -5.87
CA GLU A 20 9.58 -2.77 -6.66
C GLU A 20 9.80 -1.49 -7.44
N LYS A 21 8.74 -0.96 -8.03
CA LYS A 21 8.85 0.29 -8.78
C LYS A 21 9.20 1.44 -7.86
N ALA A 22 8.63 1.47 -6.67
CA ALA A 22 8.98 2.48 -5.69
C ALA A 22 10.46 2.39 -5.33
N ALA A 23 10.98 1.17 -5.18
CA ALA A 23 12.38 0.97 -4.87
C ALA A 23 13.28 1.50 -5.99
N GLU A 24 12.93 1.20 -7.25
CA GLU A 24 13.70 1.70 -8.38
C GLU A 24 13.78 3.22 -8.39
N LEU A 25 12.63 3.85 -8.20
CA LEU A 25 12.59 5.30 -8.20
C LEU A 25 13.36 5.89 -7.02
N ALA A 26 13.20 5.28 -5.84
CA ALA A 26 13.89 5.78 -4.67
C ALA A 26 15.40 5.67 -4.81
N GLU A 27 15.89 4.58 -5.41
CA GLU A 27 17.31 4.44 -5.65
C GLU A 27 17.83 5.53 -6.58
N THR A 28 17.08 5.79 -7.64
CA THR A 28 17.49 6.78 -8.62
C THR A 28 17.43 8.19 -8.07
N LEU A 29 16.43 8.49 -7.28
CA LEU A 29 16.14 9.85 -6.84
C LEU A 29 16.65 10.16 -5.44
N GLY A 30 17.12 9.17 -4.71
CA GLY A 30 17.53 9.37 -3.33
C GLY A 30 16.36 9.67 -2.42
N ALA A 31 15.21 9.05 -2.68
CA ALA A 31 14.00 9.32 -1.94
C ALA A 31 13.81 8.37 -0.78
N LYS A 32 13.09 8.85 0.23
CA LYS A 32 12.64 8.01 1.33
C LYS A 32 11.32 7.36 0.94
N VAL A 33 11.13 6.10 1.33
CA VAL A 33 9.92 5.37 0.98
C VAL A 33 9.09 5.12 2.25
N HIS A 34 7.79 5.33 2.12
CA HIS A 34 6.83 5.09 3.19
C HIS A 34 5.90 4.00 2.71
N ILE A 35 5.93 2.86 3.38
CA ILE A 35 5.10 1.71 3.00
C ILE A 35 3.87 1.68 3.87
N VAL A 36 2.71 1.60 3.24
CA VAL A 36 1.43 1.63 3.95
C VAL A 36 0.66 0.36 3.66
N SER A 37 0.14 -0.27 4.68
CA SER A 37 -0.79 -1.37 4.54
C SER A 37 -2.01 -1.05 5.39
N ALA A 38 -3.18 -1.25 4.82
CA ALA A 38 -4.44 -0.93 5.50
C ALA A 38 -5.20 -2.21 5.79
N TYR A 39 -5.97 -2.19 6.85
CA TYR A 39 -6.85 -3.30 7.18
C TYR A 39 -8.20 -2.76 7.63
N GLU A 40 -9.24 -3.54 7.35
CA GLU A 40 -10.59 -3.11 7.67
C GLU A 40 -11.26 -4.12 8.61
N PRO A 41 -11.61 -3.68 9.80
CA PRO A 41 -12.25 -4.59 10.76
C PRO A 41 -13.61 -5.09 10.31
N ASN A 42 -14.23 -4.39 9.39
CA ASN A 42 -15.60 -4.73 8.99
C ASN A 42 -15.71 -6.10 8.36
N SER A 43 -14.68 -6.55 7.70
CA SER A 43 -14.74 -7.83 7.02
C SER A 43 -14.95 -8.99 7.99
N VAL A 44 -14.78 -8.75 9.27
CA VAL A 44 -14.87 -9.80 10.29
C VAL A 44 -16.30 -10.06 10.69
N LYS A 45 -17.15 -9.10 10.57
CA LYS A 45 -18.51 -9.20 11.08
C LYS A 45 -19.32 -10.28 10.40
N VAL A 46 -18.90 -10.65 9.23
CA VAL A 46 -19.64 -11.66 8.47
C VAL A 46 -19.67 -12.98 9.19
N GLY A 47 -18.64 -13.31 9.93
CA GLY A 47 -18.60 -14.54 10.66
C GLY A 47 -19.51 -14.56 11.87
N GLY A 48 -19.84 -13.41 12.39
CA GLY A 48 -20.85 -13.30 13.43
C GLY A 48 -20.46 -13.70 14.83
N GLY A 49 -19.40 -14.38 15.03
CA GLY A 49 -19.04 -14.84 16.35
C GLY A 49 -18.11 -13.90 17.06
N PHE A 50 -18.28 -13.82 18.37
CA PHE A 50 -17.39 -13.00 19.17
C PHE A 50 -15.96 -13.53 19.09
N GLU A 51 -15.83 -14.83 19.11
CA GLU A 51 -14.50 -15.44 19.02
C GLU A 51 -13.86 -15.17 17.68
N GLU A 52 -14.66 -15.17 16.64
CA GLU A 52 -14.13 -14.87 15.32
C GLU A 52 -13.58 -13.46 15.26
N ARG A 53 -14.24 -12.55 15.95
CA ARG A 53 -13.75 -11.20 16.00
C ARG A 53 -12.38 -11.11 16.65
N SER A 54 -12.22 -11.87 17.76
CA SER A 54 -10.93 -11.90 18.43
C SER A 54 -9.85 -12.45 17.52
N GLN A 55 -10.17 -13.56 16.85
CA GLN A 55 -9.21 -14.14 15.92
C GLN A 55 -8.88 -13.19 14.80
N TRP A 56 -9.90 -12.50 14.33
CA TRP A 56 -9.67 -11.56 13.26
C TRP A 56 -8.76 -10.43 13.71
N MET A 57 -8.92 -9.98 14.91
CA MET A 57 -8.08 -8.89 15.41
C MET A 57 -6.60 -9.28 15.38
N GLU A 58 -6.31 -10.55 15.55
CA GLU A 58 -4.93 -11.00 15.48
C GLU A 58 -4.48 -11.35 14.07
N ALA A 59 -5.33 -12.10 13.38
CA ALA A 59 -4.95 -12.62 12.06
C ALA A 59 -4.66 -11.50 11.05
N PRO A 60 -5.54 -10.50 10.91
CA PRO A 60 -5.25 -9.41 9.98
C PRO A 60 -4.02 -8.61 10.40
N GLY A 61 -3.81 -8.46 11.69
CA GLY A 61 -2.62 -7.80 12.15
C GLY A 61 -1.37 -8.52 11.73
N SER A 62 -1.37 -9.85 11.90
CA SER A 62 -0.24 -10.66 11.47
C SER A 62 -0.03 -10.57 9.96
N THR A 63 -1.12 -10.61 9.20
CA THR A 63 -1.03 -10.53 7.76
C THR A 63 -0.46 -9.19 7.32
N VAL A 64 -0.96 -8.12 7.93
CA VAL A 64 -0.48 -6.78 7.62
C VAL A 64 0.99 -6.67 7.98
N ASP A 65 1.37 -7.17 9.15
CA ASP A 65 2.76 -7.12 9.57
C ASP A 65 3.65 -7.90 8.62
N SER A 66 3.21 -9.08 8.17
CA SER A 66 3.98 -9.87 7.23
C SER A 66 4.17 -9.17 5.90
N SER A 67 3.10 -8.53 5.41
CA SER A 67 3.18 -7.78 4.16
C SER A 67 4.17 -6.64 4.28
N ILE A 68 4.09 -5.93 5.38
CA ILE A 68 4.97 -4.80 5.62
C ILE A 68 6.41 -5.26 5.76
N GLU A 69 6.63 -6.31 6.55
CA GLU A 69 7.99 -6.80 6.76
C GLU A 69 8.65 -7.22 5.46
N ARG A 70 7.89 -7.88 4.60
CA ARG A 70 8.43 -8.30 3.31
C ARG A 70 8.81 -7.09 2.47
N ALA A 71 7.93 -6.10 2.41
CA ALA A 71 8.19 -4.92 1.61
C ALA A 71 9.37 -4.12 2.17
N VAL A 72 9.41 -3.96 3.48
CA VAL A 72 10.51 -3.24 4.13
C VAL A 72 11.82 -3.95 3.86
N GLY A 73 11.81 -5.29 3.97
CA GLY A 73 13.01 -6.08 3.71
C GLY A 73 13.54 -5.89 2.30
N MET A 74 12.65 -5.86 1.33
CA MET A 74 13.05 -5.64 -0.06
C MET A 74 13.79 -4.31 -0.23
N LEU A 75 13.32 -3.28 0.44
CA LEU A 75 13.91 -1.96 0.29
C LEU A 75 15.18 -1.81 1.11
N ARG A 76 15.22 -2.39 2.29
CA ARG A 76 16.41 -2.28 3.14
C ARG A 76 17.61 -3.01 2.55
N VAL A 77 17.36 -4.11 1.86
CA VAL A 77 18.44 -4.81 1.17
C VAL A 77 19.12 -3.89 0.18
N LYS A 78 18.38 -2.98 -0.41
CA LYS A 78 18.93 -2.02 -1.37
C LYS A 78 19.52 -0.78 -0.70
N GLY A 79 19.51 -0.73 0.62
CA GLY A 79 20.06 0.41 1.34
C GLY A 79 19.18 1.64 1.37
N LEU A 80 17.89 1.46 1.12
CA LEU A 80 16.96 2.58 1.08
C LEU A 80 16.46 2.94 2.47
N ASP A 81 16.12 4.21 2.65
CA ASP A 81 15.51 4.71 3.86
C ASP A 81 14.02 4.45 3.77
N VAL A 82 13.47 3.69 4.73
CA VAL A 82 12.10 3.25 4.64
C VAL A 82 11.41 3.32 6.00
N GLU A 83 10.14 3.76 5.99
CA GLU A 83 9.27 3.68 7.15
C GLU A 83 8.02 2.94 6.76
N SER A 84 7.37 2.32 7.74
CA SER A 84 6.18 1.54 7.47
C SER A 84 5.03 1.96 8.37
N TYR A 85 3.81 1.76 7.87
CA TYR A 85 2.58 2.18 8.54
C TYR A 85 1.53 1.10 8.35
N ALA A 86 0.97 0.64 9.46
CA ALA A 86 -0.20 -0.24 9.44
C ALA A 86 -1.38 0.62 9.88
N ARG A 87 -2.36 0.78 9.02
CA ARG A 87 -3.48 1.68 9.29
C ARG A 87 -4.80 0.95 9.20
N LYS A 88 -5.66 1.23 10.15
CA LYS A 88 -7.01 0.71 10.14
C LYS A 88 -7.85 1.56 9.20
N GLY A 89 -8.63 0.89 8.34
CA GLY A 89 -9.55 1.58 7.48
C GLY A 89 -9.32 1.30 6.01
N ASN A 90 -9.85 2.16 5.18
CA ASN A 90 -9.82 2.05 3.74
C ASN A 90 -8.43 2.32 3.20
N ALA A 91 -8.01 1.51 2.25
CA ALA A 91 -6.65 1.59 1.73
C ALA A 91 -6.36 2.93 1.07
N ALA A 92 -7.28 3.42 0.26
CA ALA A 92 -7.04 4.69 -0.43
C ALA A 92 -6.90 5.83 0.56
N GLU A 93 -7.77 5.86 1.58
CA GLU A 93 -7.71 6.89 2.59
C GLU A 93 -6.43 6.79 3.41
N ALA A 94 -6.04 5.56 3.75
CA ALA A 94 -4.80 5.36 4.52
C ALA A 94 -3.60 5.91 3.75
N LEU A 95 -3.54 5.60 2.47
CA LEU A 95 -2.45 6.09 1.64
C LEU A 95 -2.42 7.61 1.57
N MET A 96 -3.58 8.21 1.37
CA MET A 96 -3.64 9.66 1.26
C MET A 96 -3.33 10.34 2.59
N ASN A 97 -3.79 9.75 3.68
CA ASN A 97 -3.50 10.30 5.00
C ASN A 97 -2.02 10.27 5.33
N VAL A 98 -1.38 9.13 5.05
CA VAL A 98 0.06 9.03 5.29
C VAL A 98 0.81 10.01 4.39
N ALA A 99 0.37 10.15 3.14
CA ALA A 99 1.01 11.08 2.23
C ALA A 99 0.96 12.50 2.76
N GLU A 100 -0.17 12.88 3.36
CA GLU A 100 -0.27 14.20 3.98
C GLU A 100 0.61 14.32 5.20
N GLU A 101 0.59 13.28 6.05
CA GLU A 101 1.37 13.32 7.29
C GLU A 101 2.86 13.47 7.03
N CYS A 102 3.38 12.80 6.02
CA CYS A 102 4.81 12.84 5.75
C CYS A 102 5.17 13.81 4.63
N ALA A 103 4.23 14.61 4.19
CA ALA A 103 4.43 15.58 3.11
C ALA A 103 5.01 14.91 1.88
N ALA A 104 4.44 13.77 1.50
CA ALA A 104 4.91 13.03 0.34
C ALA A 104 4.66 13.82 -0.94
N ASP A 105 5.53 13.62 -1.90
CA ASP A 105 5.37 14.25 -3.20
C ASP A 105 5.02 13.24 -4.28
N LEU A 106 4.94 11.96 -3.93
CA LEU A 106 4.53 10.94 -4.90
C LEU A 106 3.86 9.78 -4.17
N ILE A 107 2.72 9.33 -4.69
CA ILE A 107 2.07 8.09 -4.24
C ILE A 107 2.15 7.09 -5.38
N ILE A 108 2.59 5.87 -5.09
CA ILE A 108 2.68 4.81 -6.09
C ILE A 108 1.69 3.71 -5.74
N VAL A 109 0.87 3.34 -6.70
CA VAL A 109 -0.10 2.24 -6.53
C VAL A 109 -0.13 1.39 -7.78
N GLY A 110 -0.55 0.15 -7.63
CA GLY A 110 -0.79 -0.71 -8.79
C GLY A 110 -2.11 -0.32 -9.46
N ASN A 111 -2.24 -0.69 -10.72
CA ASN A 111 -3.45 -0.34 -11.46
C ASN A 111 -4.65 -1.19 -11.04
N LYS A 112 -4.41 -2.33 -10.40
CA LYS A 112 -5.48 -3.21 -9.94
C LYS A 112 -5.11 -3.81 -8.59
N GLY A 113 -6.12 -4.21 -7.84
CA GLY A 113 -5.92 -4.97 -6.64
C GLY A 113 -5.85 -6.45 -6.92
N MET A 114 -6.06 -7.24 -5.87
CA MET A 114 -5.97 -8.69 -5.95
C MET A 114 -7.01 -9.32 -6.86
N THR A 115 -8.15 -8.69 -6.98
CA THR A 115 -9.30 -9.29 -7.65
C THR A 115 -9.25 -9.08 -9.14
N GLY A 116 -8.29 -9.21 -9.80
CA GLY A 116 -8.19 -9.23 -11.24
C GLY A 116 -9.37 -8.66 -12.00
N ALA A 117 -9.66 -7.41 -11.84
CA ALA A 117 -10.75 -6.78 -12.56
C ALA A 117 -10.50 -6.80 -14.06
N LYS A 118 -11.48 -6.36 -14.80
CA LYS A 118 -11.36 -6.32 -16.24
C LYS A 118 -10.18 -5.44 -16.64
N ARG A 119 -9.50 -5.84 -17.70
CA ARG A 119 -8.22 -5.24 -18.07
C ARG A 119 -8.27 -3.74 -18.31
N PHE A 120 -9.42 -3.22 -18.69
CA PHE A 120 -9.52 -1.80 -19.01
C PHE A 120 -10.00 -0.95 -17.86
N LEU A 121 -10.31 -1.57 -16.73
CA LEU A 121 -10.81 -0.83 -15.59
C LEU A 121 -9.71 -0.61 -14.57
N LEU A 122 -9.67 0.59 -14.04
CA LEU A 122 -8.78 0.92 -12.95
C LEU A 122 -9.39 0.38 -11.65
N GLY A 123 -8.57 -0.17 -10.76
CA GLY A 123 -9.06 -0.64 -9.47
C GLY A 123 -9.59 0.50 -8.63
N SER A 124 -10.35 0.16 -7.60
CA SER A 124 -11.00 1.19 -6.78
C SER A 124 -9.98 2.05 -6.01
N VAL A 125 -8.90 1.46 -5.53
CA VAL A 125 -7.91 2.23 -4.79
C VAL A 125 -7.19 3.23 -5.70
N PRO A 126 -6.60 2.81 -6.82
CA PRO A 126 -5.94 3.79 -7.69
C PRO A 126 -6.93 4.79 -8.28
N ASP A 127 -8.17 4.39 -8.53
CA ASP A 127 -9.16 5.32 -9.04
C ASP A 127 -9.42 6.43 -8.04
N LYS A 128 -9.67 6.07 -6.80
CA LYS A 128 -9.95 7.05 -5.75
C LYS A 128 -8.75 7.96 -5.51
N ILE A 129 -7.57 7.39 -5.47
CA ILE A 129 -6.36 8.16 -5.23
C ILE A 129 -6.10 9.13 -6.37
N SER A 130 -6.33 8.71 -7.62
CA SER A 130 -6.07 9.57 -8.75
C SER A 130 -6.96 10.81 -8.73
N HIS A 131 -8.13 10.72 -8.11
CA HIS A 131 -9.05 11.85 -8.03
C HIS A 131 -8.76 12.78 -6.85
N HIS A 132 -8.20 12.27 -5.77
CA HIS A 132 -8.16 13.00 -4.50
C HIS A 132 -6.79 13.11 -3.86
N ALA A 133 -5.75 12.63 -4.48
CA ALA A 133 -4.43 12.62 -3.86
C ALA A 133 -3.91 14.03 -3.59
N PRO A 134 -3.16 14.22 -2.51
CA PRO A 134 -2.57 15.52 -2.21
C PRO A 134 -1.30 15.80 -3.01
N CYS A 135 -0.86 14.87 -3.84
CA CYS A 135 0.41 14.98 -4.56
C CYS A 135 0.32 14.19 -5.86
N CYS A 136 1.43 14.06 -6.55
CA CYS A 136 1.50 13.27 -7.77
C CYS A 136 1.23 11.81 -7.51
N VAL A 137 0.67 11.13 -8.49
CA VAL A 137 0.33 9.70 -8.39
C VAL A 137 0.94 8.98 -9.57
N LEU A 138 1.62 7.88 -9.28
CA LEU A 138 2.13 6.98 -10.31
C LEU A 138 1.35 5.69 -10.21
N ILE A 139 0.67 5.32 -11.29
CA ILE A 139 -0.07 4.08 -11.34
C ILE A 139 0.75 3.06 -12.12
N VAL A 140 1.19 2.03 -11.42
CA VAL A 140 2.07 1.01 -12.01
C VAL A 140 1.21 -0.06 -12.65
N ARG A 141 1.54 -0.39 -13.88
CA ARG A 141 0.85 -1.48 -14.55
C ARG A 141 1.40 -2.78 -13.99
N THR A 142 0.57 -3.49 -13.26
CA THR A 142 0.97 -4.71 -12.58
C THR A 142 0.41 -5.96 -13.24
N THR A 143 -0.51 -5.80 -14.17
CA THR A 143 -1.11 -6.93 -14.87
C THR A 143 -0.95 -6.74 -16.35
N GLY A 144 -0.77 -7.81 -17.03
CA GLY A 144 -0.79 -7.81 -18.40
C GLY A 144 0.06 -7.73 -19.37
#